data_6c092ff08e27287364120022d6c8bcd7
#
_entry.id   6c092ff08e27287364120022d6c8bcd7
#
_cell.length_a   1.000
_cell.length_b   1.000
_cell.length_c   1.000
_cell.angle_alpha   90.00
_cell.angle_beta   90.00
_cell.angle_gamma   90.00
#
_symmetry.space_group_name_H-M   'P 1'
#
loop_
_entity.id
_entity.type
_entity.pdbx_description
1 polymer ?
#
loop_
_entity_poly.entity_id
_entity_poly.type
_entity_poly.pdbx_seq_one_letter_code
_entity_poly.pdbx_strand_id
1 'polypeptide(L)'
;MSRKDALIRKLLQTAQSMVQGGLSQTTRRCGVSTCICHQDPARRHGPHLYLTFRRDGKSCALYVPAEHAAATRQAQADWARFWEIGCAISNLNRTALQRDWQRSRAKTRAKRPVSRRRSRD
;
A
#
# COMPACT_ATOMS: atom_id res chain seq x y z
N MET A 1 -24.49 10.84 -0.54
CA MET A 1 -23.33 9.97 -0.24
C MET A 1 -22.24 10.80 0.37
N SER A 2 -21.73 10.39 1.51
CA SER A 2 -20.66 11.10 2.17
C SER A 2 -19.32 10.86 1.46
N ARG A 3 -18.36 11.71 1.76
CA ARG A 3 -17.00 11.52 1.24
C ARG A 3 -16.42 10.19 1.67
N LYS A 4 -16.67 9.79 2.90
CA LYS A 4 -16.18 8.51 3.44
C LYS A 4 -16.78 7.35 2.67
N ASP A 5 -18.08 7.38 2.39
CA ASP A 5 -18.74 6.32 1.62
C ASP A 5 -18.15 6.20 0.23
N ALA A 6 -17.87 7.33 -0.42
CA ALA A 6 -17.25 7.33 -1.74
C ALA A 6 -15.85 6.73 -1.70
N LEU A 7 -15.08 7.03 -0.66
CA LEU A 7 -13.74 6.48 -0.50
C LEU A 7 -13.78 4.97 -0.25
N ILE A 8 -14.71 4.50 0.57
CA ILE A 8 -14.87 3.08 0.83
C ILE A 8 -15.21 2.33 -0.44
N ARG A 9 -16.10 2.88 -1.25
CA ARG A 9 -16.45 2.28 -2.53
C ARG A 9 -15.24 2.19 -3.46
N LYS A 10 -14.46 3.27 -3.53
CA LYS A 10 -13.24 3.28 -4.33
C LYS A 10 -12.22 2.28 -3.82
N LEU A 11 -12.11 2.15 -2.50
CA LEU A 11 -11.21 1.18 -1.88
C LEU A 11 -11.54 -0.23 -2.33
N LEU A 12 -12.84 -0.58 -2.31
CA LEU A 12 -13.28 -1.90 -2.72
C LEU A 12 -13.02 -2.17 -4.19
N GLN A 13 -13.22 -1.17 -5.05
CA GLN A 13 -12.91 -1.30 -6.46
C GLN A 13 -11.43 -1.52 -6.70
N THR A 14 -10.60 -0.76 -6.01
CA THR A 14 -9.16 -0.86 -6.14
C THR A 14 -8.64 -2.21 -5.65
N ALA A 15 -9.26 -2.76 -4.62
CA ALA A 15 -8.83 -4.00 -4.00
C ALA A 15 -9.05 -5.24 -4.86
N GLN A 16 -9.87 -5.15 -5.91
CA GLN A 16 -10.27 -6.34 -6.68
C GLN A 16 -9.11 -7.04 -7.37
N SER A 17 -8.12 -6.28 -7.84
CA SER A 17 -6.99 -6.87 -8.57
C SER A 17 -5.63 -6.34 -8.11
N MET A 18 -5.59 -5.67 -6.98
CA MET A 18 -4.34 -5.12 -6.47
C MET A 18 -3.34 -6.19 -6.10
N VAL A 19 -2.07 -5.90 -6.34
CA VAL A 19 -0.97 -6.82 -6.01
C VAL A 19 0.15 -6.03 -5.33
N GLN A 20 0.57 -6.54 -4.18
CA GLN A 20 1.69 -5.95 -3.45
C GLN A 20 3.00 -6.51 -3.99
N GLY A 21 3.98 -5.65 -4.19
CA GLY A 21 5.30 -6.08 -4.60
C GLY A 21 6.07 -5.01 -5.33
N GLY A 22 7.31 -5.30 -5.61
CA GLY A 22 8.18 -4.45 -6.42
C GLY A 22 8.32 -5.03 -7.81
N LEU A 23 8.56 -4.17 -8.78
CA LEU A 23 8.84 -4.60 -10.15
C LEU A 23 10.29 -4.30 -10.47
N SER A 24 10.99 -5.31 -10.98
CA SER A 24 12.38 -5.15 -11.37
C SER A 24 12.63 -5.74 -12.75
N GLN A 25 13.51 -5.11 -13.49
CA GLN A 25 13.94 -5.61 -14.79
C GLN A 25 15.39 -6.03 -14.69
N THR A 26 15.68 -7.22 -15.19
CA THR A 26 17.04 -7.76 -15.16
C THR A 26 17.39 -8.37 -16.49
N THR A 27 18.68 -8.33 -16.81
CA THR A 27 19.24 -9.07 -17.93
C THR A 27 20.05 -10.23 -17.37
N ARG A 28 20.17 -11.30 -18.13
CA ARG A 28 20.82 -12.53 -17.65
C ARG A 28 21.71 -13.15 -18.70
N ARG A 29 22.67 -13.91 -18.21
CA ARG A 29 23.35 -14.90 -19.04
C ARG A 29 22.44 -16.11 -19.14
N CYS A 30 22.35 -16.71 -20.32
CA CYS A 30 21.59 -17.94 -20.49
C CYS A 30 22.42 -19.17 -20.03
N GLY A 31 21.78 -20.34 -20.00
CA GLY A 31 22.46 -21.56 -19.58
C GLY A 31 23.43 -22.13 -20.59
N VAL A 32 23.50 -21.57 -21.80
CA VAL A 32 24.39 -22.05 -22.86
C VAL A 32 25.72 -21.31 -22.79
N SER A 33 26.76 -21.98 -22.35
CA SER A 33 28.07 -21.35 -22.12
C SER A 33 28.69 -20.77 -23.37
N THR A 34 28.33 -21.24 -24.54
CA THR A 34 28.86 -20.75 -25.81
C THR A 34 28.09 -19.54 -26.34
N CYS A 35 27.03 -19.15 -25.70
CA CYS A 35 26.24 -18.03 -26.14
C CYS A 35 27.01 -16.71 -25.96
N ILE A 36 26.85 -15.80 -26.91
CA ILE A 36 27.53 -14.50 -26.87
C ILE A 36 27.21 -13.69 -25.62
N CYS A 37 26.08 -13.96 -24.97
CA CYS A 37 25.72 -13.26 -23.74
C CYS A 37 26.73 -13.47 -22.61
N HIS A 38 27.53 -14.53 -22.67
CA HIS A 38 28.57 -14.80 -21.69
C HIS A 38 29.82 -13.95 -21.91
N GLN A 39 30.00 -13.45 -23.11
CA GLN A 39 31.19 -12.68 -23.48
C GLN A 39 30.93 -11.18 -23.57
N ASP A 40 29.72 -10.79 -23.92
CA ASP A 40 29.35 -9.39 -24.15
C ASP A 40 28.16 -9.01 -23.27
N PRO A 41 28.37 -8.15 -22.25
CA PRO A 41 27.28 -7.70 -21.39
C PRO A 41 26.12 -7.06 -22.14
N ALA A 42 26.38 -6.42 -23.28
CA ALA A 42 25.34 -5.80 -24.08
C ALA A 42 24.43 -6.82 -24.78
N ARG A 43 24.86 -8.08 -24.85
CA ARG A 43 24.12 -9.15 -25.51
C ARG A 43 23.44 -10.09 -24.56
N ARG A 44 23.33 -9.71 -23.29
CA ARG A 44 22.60 -10.52 -22.31
C ARG A 44 21.12 -10.56 -22.67
N HIS A 45 20.49 -11.68 -22.28
CA HIS A 45 19.08 -11.89 -22.55
C HIS A 45 18.22 -11.00 -21.65
N GLY A 46 17.09 -10.58 -22.17
CA GLY A 46 16.17 -9.70 -21.47
C GLY A 46 16.09 -8.34 -22.13
N PRO A 47 15.60 -7.33 -21.40
CA PRO A 47 15.30 -7.36 -19.98
C PRO A 47 14.08 -8.22 -19.65
N HIS A 48 14.16 -8.92 -18.53
CA HIS A 48 13.04 -9.69 -18.01
C HIS A 48 12.44 -8.98 -16.83
N LEU A 49 11.12 -8.94 -16.77
CA LEU A 49 10.39 -8.29 -15.68
C LEU A 49 10.04 -9.32 -14.61
N TYR A 50 10.31 -8.97 -13.36
CA TYR A 50 9.97 -9.81 -12.22
C TYR A 50 9.16 -9.02 -11.21
N LEU A 51 8.15 -9.67 -10.64
CA LEU A 51 7.42 -9.15 -9.50
C LEU A 51 8.03 -9.77 -8.26
N THR A 52 8.56 -8.94 -7.37
CA THR A 52 9.21 -9.39 -6.15
C THR A 52 8.35 -9.02 -4.95
N PHE A 53 8.23 -9.95 -4.01
CA PHE A 53 7.39 -9.74 -2.84
C PHE A 53 7.86 -10.65 -1.71
N ARG A 54 7.29 -10.48 -0.54
CA ARG A 54 7.57 -11.34 0.60
C ARG A 54 6.32 -12.10 0.96
N ARG A 55 6.49 -13.38 1.22
CA ARG A 55 5.41 -14.26 1.69
C ARG A 55 5.96 -15.07 2.84
N ASP A 56 5.27 -15.01 3.99
CA ASP A 56 5.67 -15.75 5.17
C ASP A 56 7.13 -15.52 5.55
N GLY A 57 7.57 -14.26 5.43
CA GLY A 57 8.93 -13.86 5.76
C GLY A 57 9.98 -14.19 4.72
N LYS A 58 9.60 -14.79 3.59
CA LYS A 58 10.54 -15.18 2.54
C LYS A 58 10.41 -14.27 1.33
N SER A 59 11.54 -13.96 0.72
CA SER A 59 11.56 -13.22 -0.54
C SER A 59 11.17 -14.13 -1.68
N CYS A 60 10.24 -13.67 -2.50
CA CYS A 60 9.73 -14.41 -3.65
C CYS A 60 9.85 -13.55 -4.90
N ALA A 61 9.98 -14.19 -6.05
CA ALA A 61 10.01 -13.51 -7.33
C ALA A 61 9.21 -14.29 -8.34
N LEU A 62 8.38 -13.61 -9.12
CA LEU A 62 7.62 -14.21 -10.21
C LEU A 62 8.04 -13.58 -11.52
N TYR A 63 8.34 -14.38 -12.50
CA TYR A 63 8.58 -13.89 -13.85
C TYR A 63 7.26 -13.37 -14.44
N VAL A 64 7.30 -12.18 -15.02
CA VAL A 64 6.13 -11.57 -15.64
C VAL A 64 6.32 -11.63 -17.15
N PRO A 65 5.51 -12.42 -17.86
CA PRO A 65 5.57 -12.44 -19.32
C PRO A 65 5.28 -11.06 -19.90
N ALA A 66 5.90 -10.77 -21.05
CA ALA A 66 5.81 -9.45 -21.66
C ALA A 66 4.37 -9.03 -21.93
N GLU A 67 3.52 -9.96 -22.36
CA GLU A 67 2.11 -9.66 -22.66
C GLU A 67 1.29 -9.33 -21.42
N HIS A 68 1.81 -9.64 -20.23
CA HIS A 68 1.13 -9.35 -18.97
C HIS A 68 1.78 -8.22 -18.19
N ALA A 69 2.80 -7.60 -18.75
CA ALA A 69 3.54 -6.54 -18.03
C ALA A 69 2.67 -5.35 -17.67
N ALA A 70 1.84 -4.89 -18.61
CA ALA A 70 0.98 -3.73 -18.38
C ALA A 70 -0.04 -4.01 -17.27
N ALA A 71 -0.68 -5.17 -17.29
CA ALA A 71 -1.66 -5.55 -16.29
C ALA A 71 -1.01 -5.68 -14.90
N THR A 72 0.21 -6.21 -14.85
CA THR A 72 0.94 -6.37 -13.59
C THR A 72 1.34 -5.01 -13.01
N ARG A 73 1.78 -4.10 -13.86
CA ARG A 73 2.11 -2.74 -13.43
C ARG A 73 0.87 -2.02 -12.88
N GLN A 74 -0.28 -2.22 -13.53
CA GLN A 74 -1.53 -1.64 -13.06
C GLN A 74 -1.93 -2.23 -11.70
N ALA A 75 -1.82 -3.53 -11.54
CA ALA A 75 -2.14 -4.19 -10.27
C ALA A 75 -1.25 -3.68 -9.13
N GLN A 76 0.02 -3.45 -9.40
CA GLN A 76 0.93 -2.88 -8.42
C GLN A 76 0.55 -1.42 -8.09
N ALA A 77 0.20 -0.64 -9.11
CA ALA A 77 -0.23 0.73 -8.90
C ALA A 77 -1.53 0.78 -8.07
N ASP A 78 -2.40 -0.20 -8.26
CA ASP A 78 -3.62 -0.31 -7.48
C ASP A 78 -3.33 -0.56 -5.99
N TRP A 79 -2.29 -1.31 -5.68
CA TRP A 79 -1.89 -1.49 -4.28
C TRP A 79 -1.51 -0.17 -3.64
N ALA A 80 -0.71 0.65 -4.34
CA ALA A 80 -0.32 1.96 -3.83
C ALA A 80 -1.54 2.87 -3.64
N ARG A 81 -2.47 2.83 -4.59
CA ARG A 81 -3.70 3.60 -4.51
C ARG A 81 -4.59 3.14 -3.37
N PHE A 82 -4.67 1.82 -3.15
CA PHE A 82 -5.40 1.26 -2.01
C PHE A 82 -4.89 1.85 -0.70
N TRP A 83 -3.57 1.93 -0.53
CA TRP A 83 -2.97 2.52 0.65
C TRP A 83 -3.34 4.00 0.82
N GLU A 84 -3.28 4.77 -0.25
CA GLU A 84 -3.66 6.19 -0.21
C GLU A 84 -5.11 6.37 0.22
N ILE A 85 -6.00 5.59 -0.36
CA ILE A 85 -7.43 5.66 -0.03
C ILE A 85 -7.65 5.22 1.42
N GLY A 86 -6.99 4.14 1.84
CA GLY A 86 -7.07 3.67 3.21
C GLY A 86 -6.62 4.72 4.22
N CYS A 87 -5.54 5.42 3.92
CA CYS A 87 -5.06 6.50 4.77
C CYS A 87 -6.06 7.66 4.85
N ALA A 88 -6.69 8.01 3.72
CA ALA A 88 -7.70 9.05 3.70
C ALA A 88 -8.91 8.69 4.57
N ILE A 89 -9.36 7.43 4.48
CA ILE A 89 -10.46 6.94 5.33
C ILE A 89 -10.04 6.99 6.80
N SER A 90 -8.84 6.54 7.09
CA SER A 90 -8.31 6.55 8.46
C SER A 90 -8.27 7.95 9.04
N ASN A 91 -7.88 8.94 8.23
CA ASN A 91 -7.85 10.32 8.69
C ASN A 91 -9.24 10.85 9.04
N LEU A 92 -10.24 10.51 8.23
CA LEU A 92 -11.63 10.90 8.52
C LEU A 92 -12.12 10.25 9.81
N ASN A 93 -11.82 8.99 10.01
CA ASN A 93 -12.23 8.25 11.20
C ASN A 93 -11.52 8.77 12.45
N ARG A 94 -10.24 9.13 12.32
CA ARG A 94 -9.49 9.71 13.44
C ARG A 94 -10.08 11.04 13.88
N THR A 95 -10.45 11.86 12.91
CA THR A 95 -11.09 13.14 13.20
C THR A 95 -12.42 12.94 13.93
N ALA A 96 -13.21 11.95 13.48
CA ALA A 96 -14.48 11.65 14.12
C ALA A 96 -14.28 11.15 15.56
N LEU A 97 -13.30 10.28 15.79
CA LEU A 97 -12.96 9.81 17.12
C LEU A 97 -12.54 10.97 18.02
N GLN A 98 -11.72 11.86 17.51
CA GLN A 98 -11.23 12.99 18.27
C GLN A 98 -12.37 13.90 18.69
N ARG A 99 -13.33 14.13 17.80
CA ARG A 99 -14.52 14.93 18.13
C ARG A 99 -15.35 14.26 19.23
N ASP A 100 -15.49 12.95 19.18
CA ASP A 100 -16.22 12.22 20.19
C ASP A 100 -15.53 12.31 21.54
N TRP A 101 -14.20 12.19 21.57
CA TRP A 101 -13.44 12.34 22.80
C TRP A 101 -13.61 13.74 23.39
N GLN A 102 -13.57 14.74 22.54
CA GLN A 102 -13.72 16.13 22.99
C GLN A 102 -15.12 16.38 23.57
N ARG A 103 -16.14 15.82 22.94
CA ARG A 103 -17.51 15.92 23.46
C ARG A 103 -17.66 15.24 24.80
N SER A 104 -17.08 14.06 24.94
CA SER A 104 -17.10 13.35 26.22
C SER A 104 -16.42 14.15 27.32
N ARG A 105 -15.26 14.73 27.00
CA ARG A 105 -14.54 15.57 27.94
C ARG A 105 -15.36 16.79 28.37
N ALA A 106 -16.01 17.43 27.42
CA ALA A 106 -16.81 18.60 27.69
C ALA A 106 -17.97 18.25 28.62
N LYS A 107 -18.64 17.12 28.38
CA LYS A 107 -19.73 16.64 29.25
C LYS A 107 -19.23 16.34 30.65
N THR A 108 -18.12 15.66 30.77
CA THR A 108 -17.54 15.34 32.06
C THR A 108 -17.15 16.58 32.81
N ARG A 109 -16.56 17.55 32.12
CA ARG A 109 -16.15 18.81 32.72
C ARG A 109 -17.36 19.60 33.21
N ALA A 110 -18.43 19.64 32.43
CA ALA A 110 -19.65 20.35 32.81
C ALA A 110 -20.31 19.76 34.05
N LYS A 111 -20.18 18.46 34.28
CA LYS A 111 -20.77 17.78 35.42
C LYS A 111 -19.90 17.81 36.67
N ARG A 112 -18.68 18.34 36.57
CA ARG A 112 -17.75 18.34 37.67
C ARG A 112 -18.16 19.40 38.72
N PRO A 113 -18.17 19.08 40.00
CA PRO A 113 -18.43 20.07 41.05
C PRO A 113 -17.34 21.12 41.06
N VAL A 114 -17.75 22.39 41.25
CA VAL A 114 -16.82 23.48 41.26
C VAL A 114 -15.82 23.37 42.41
N SER A 115 -16.24 22.85 43.55
CA SER A 115 -15.40 22.77 44.74
C SER A 115 -14.12 21.93 44.52
N ARG A 116 -14.11 21.04 43.53
CA ARG A 116 -12.96 20.20 43.30
C ARG A 116 -11.80 20.89 42.57
N ARG A 117 -12.06 22.11 42.15
CA ARG A 117 -11.03 22.81 41.39
C ARG A 117 -9.98 23.49 42.25
N ARG A 118 -10.22 23.60 43.52
CA ARG A 118 -9.33 24.33 44.37
C ARG A 118 -8.14 23.61 44.86
N SER A 119 -8.11 22.35 44.77
CA SER A 119 -7.07 21.55 45.38
C SER A 119 -5.77 21.54 44.57
N ARG A 120 -5.64 22.46 43.63
CA ARG A 120 -4.46 22.41 42.77
C ARG A 120 -3.36 23.38 43.18
N ASP A 121 -3.44 23.96 44.21
CA ASP A 121 -2.45 24.97 44.67
C ASP A 121 -1.11 24.39 45.05
#